data_8d42cb877d7962c03fa295dd2bcc3c8b
#
_entry.id   8d42cb877d7962c03fa295dd2bcc3c8b
#
_cell.length_a   1.000
_cell.length_b   1.000
_cell.length_c   1.000
_cell.angle_alpha   90.00
_cell.angle_beta   90.00
_cell.angle_gamma   90.00
#
_symmetry.space_group_name_H-M   'P 1'
#
loop_
_entity.id
_entity.type
_entity.pdbx_description
1 polymer ?
#
loop_
_entity_poly.entity_id
_entity_poly.type
_entity_poly.pdbx_seq_one_letter_code
_entity_poly.pdbx_strand_id
1 'polypeptide(L)'
;MRPAVRHILTYARDLRGGGVERAQLRLIRGWVAAGVRVTLLLGSDSGPLAVEMPPGVTVVTGMRWRTLPRLVRAAAPDILFCAGNSYTALAAWTKLRLGGACPPIVGKMSNAPVRADHGQAMRRVHAAWLARHGGFLDHLVAMTPGTAEPAARALRMTGRVSVIPNPPAVAIGGGVRPDLPDRYILGVGRLEPQKRWDRLIAAMPRLGVPLVILGEGSARAALEAQVAALGLAARVHLPGHVADPLPAMAGAAVLALTSDFEGVPGVLREALSVGTPVVATDCSRAVAEIVGDPTLGTIVALGDEAALVAALDHWLIADRPTPVPQPGADSAARYLDLFDRLVRRPRPPVLPRAPNCARVRS
;
A
#
# COMPACT_ATOMS: atom_id res chain seq x y z
N MET A 1 7.42 16.75 23.45
CA MET A 1 8.69 16.02 23.75
C MET A 1 9.36 15.64 22.42
N ARG A 2 10.69 15.75 22.30
CA ARG A 2 11.39 15.24 21.11
C ARG A 2 11.38 13.71 21.15
N PRO A 3 11.17 13.03 20.01
CA PRO A 3 11.20 11.55 19.95
C PRO A 3 12.58 11.02 20.37
N ALA A 4 12.60 9.85 21.00
CA ALA A 4 13.86 9.17 21.37
C ALA A 4 14.53 8.60 20.10
N VAL A 5 13.73 8.18 19.11
CA VAL A 5 14.23 7.78 17.80
C VAL A 5 14.76 9.01 17.05
N ARG A 6 16.00 8.92 16.58
CA ARG A 6 16.69 10.01 15.87
C ARG A 6 16.93 9.73 14.40
N HIS A 7 16.97 8.44 14.03
CA HIS A 7 17.29 8.03 12.68
C HIS A 7 16.44 6.82 12.25
N ILE A 8 15.63 7.00 11.24
CA ILE A 8 14.86 5.94 10.59
C ILE A 8 15.48 5.64 9.23
N LEU A 9 15.74 4.37 8.95
CA LEU A 9 16.13 3.92 7.63
C LEU A 9 14.98 3.11 7.03
N THR A 10 14.64 3.43 5.79
CA THR A 10 13.64 2.69 5.02
C THR A 10 14.12 2.48 3.58
N TYR A 11 13.45 1.63 2.82
CA TYR A 11 13.90 1.27 1.48
C TYR A 11 12.72 0.96 0.56
N ALA A 12 12.94 1.19 -0.74
CA ALA A 12 12.04 0.81 -1.83
C ALA A 12 12.85 0.40 -3.07
N ARG A 13 12.21 -0.34 -3.98
CA ARG A 13 12.85 -0.74 -5.23
C ARG A 13 13.00 0.45 -6.19
N ASP A 14 11.93 1.18 -6.39
CA ASP A 14 11.83 2.33 -7.27
C ASP A 14 10.66 3.25 -6.86
N LEU A 15 10.45 4.33 -7.61
CA LEU A 15 9.38 5.30 -7.41
C LEU A 15 8.34 5.27 -8.55
N ARG A 16 8.20 4.12 -9.23
CA ARG A 16 7.29 3.99 -10.40
C ARG A 16 5.81 4.09 -10.07
N GLY A 17 5.47 4.08 -8.78
CA GLY A 17 4.11 4.29 -8.35
C GLY A 17 3.48 3.04 -7.73
N GLY A 18 2.79 3.27 -6.64
CA GLY A 18 2.03 2.28 -5.88
C GLY A 18 1.57 2.89 -4.58
N GLY A 19 0.48 2.35 -4.03
CA GLY A 19 -0.05 2.82 -2.75
C GLY A 19 0.93 2.62 -1.58
N VAL A 20 1.86 1.66 -1.70
CA VAL A 20 2.87 1.38 -0.67
C VAL A 20 3.92 2.48 -0.61
N GLU A 21 4.51 2.80 -1.76
CA GLU A 21 5.56 3.81 -1.91
C GLU A 21 4.99 5.21 -1.60
N ARG A 22 3.79 5.54 -2.10
CA ARG A 22 3.14 6.82 -1.80
C ARG A 22 2.86 6.98 -0.31
N ALA A 23 2.33 5.95 0.36
CA ALA A 23 2.13 5.97 1.81
C ALA A 23 3.45 6.08 2.59
N GLN A 24 4.52 5.45 2.09
CA GLN A 24 5.87 5.56 2.65
C GLN A 24 6.39 7.00 2.57
N LEU A 25 6.26 7.67 1.42
CA LEU A 25 6.67 9.07 1.25
C LEU A 25 5.88 10.02 2.16
N ARG A 26 4.57 9.78 2.32
CA ARG A 26 3.72 10.55 3.26
C ARG A 26 4.18 10.37 4.72
N LEU A 27 4.54 9.14 5.14
CA LEU A 27 5.11 8.89 6.47
C LEU A 27 6.47 9.58 6.65
N ILE A 28 7.36 9.47 5.66
CA ILE A 28 8.68 10.13 5.67
C ILE A 28 8.51 11.63 5.86
N ARG A 29 7.58 12.27 5.13
CA ARG A 29 7.29 13.71 5.29
C ARG A 29 6.94 14.06 6.73
N GLY A 30 6.07 13.27 7.38
CA GLY A 30 5.69 13.50 8.77
C GLY A 30 6.85 13.29 9.75
N TRP A 31 7.70 12.27 9.53
CA TRP A 31 8.87 12.02 10.40
C TRP A 31 9.94 13.09 10.26
N VAL A 32 10.22 13.56 9.03
CA VAL A 32 11.13 14.69 8.79
C VAL A 32 10.60 15.98 9.42
N ALA A 33 9.30 16.26 9.28
CA ALA A 33 8.66 17.41 9.91
C ALA A 33 8.73 17.36 11.45
N ALA A 34 8.75 16.16 12.05
CA ALA A 34 8.98 15.95 13.48
C ALA A 34 10.46 16.06 13.90
N GLY A 35 11.38 16.37 12.97
CA GLY A 35 12.81 16.55 13.24
C GLY A 35 13.59 15.24 13.30
N VAL A 36 13.05 14.14 12.80
CA VAL A 36 13.75 12.85 12.74
C VAL A 36 14.50 12.72 11.41
N ARG A 37 15.76 12.33 11.48
CA ARG A 37 16.56 12.03 10.29
C ARG A 37 15.99 10.78 9.60
N VAL A 38 15.75 10.86 8.30
CA VAL A 38 15.28 9.72 7.51
C VAL A 38 16.23 9.45 6.35
N THR A 39 16.66 8.20 6.21
CA THR A 39 17.41 7.71 5.05
C THR A 39 16.51 6.77 4.24
N LEU A 40 16.28 7.12 2.99
CA LEU A 40 15.57 6.29 2.02
C LEU A 40 16.56 5.66 1.05
N LEU A 41 16.66 4.34 1.08
CA LEU A 41 17.46 3.57 0.13
C LEU A 41 16.61 3.16 -1.05
N LEU A 42 17.01 3.52 -2.25
CA LEU A 42 16.32 3.19 -3.50
C LEU A 42 17.18 2.29 -4.39
N GLY A 43 16.55 1.33 -5.05
CA GLY A 43 17.19 0.62 -6.15
C GLY A 43 17.39 1.54 -7.36
N SER A 44 16.35 2.35 -7.66
CA SER A 44 16.37 3.43 -8.65
C SER A 44 15.50 4.58 -8.13
N ASP A 45 15.90 5.82 -8.42
CA ASP A 45 15.15 7.03 -8.11
C ASP A 45 14.17 7.43 -9.22
N SER A 46 14.09 6.62 -10.28
CA SER A 46 13.18 6.86 -11.39
C SER A 46 11.73 6.53 -11.04
N GLY A 47 10.82 7.35 -11.56
CA GLY A 47 9.38 7.12 -11.49
C GLY A 47 8.56 8.37 -11.13
N PRO A 48 7.26 8.34 -11.40
CA PRO A 48 6.38 9.50 -11.22
C PRO A 48 6.26 9.98 -9.77
N LEU A 49 6.55 9.13 -8.78
CA LEU A 49 6.54 9.54 -7.36
C LEU A 49 7.80 10.32 -6.94
N ALA A 50 8.80 10.50 -7.82
CA ALA A 50 10.00 11.28 -7.49
C ALA A 50 9.66 12.74 -7.15
N VAL A 51 8.61 13.30 -7.77
CA VAL A 51 8.12 14.66 -7.47
C VAL A 51 7.46 14.79 -6.10
N GLU A 52 7.02 13.68 -5.50
CA GLU A 52 6.43 13.64 -4.16
C GLU A 52 7.51 13.51 -3.05
N MET A 53 8.80 13.42 -3.41
CA MET A 53 9.89 13.25 -2.44
C MET A 53 9.89 14.39 -1.41
N PRO A 54 9.78 14.08 -0.12
CA PRO A 54 9.81 15.11 0.92
C PRO A 54 11.18 15.80 0.97
N PRO A 55 11.24 17.12 1.20
CA PRO A 55 12.50 17.79 1.47
C PRO A 55 13.11 17.29 2.79
N GLY A 56 14.43 17.33 2.90
CA GLY A 56 15.16 16.93 4.12
C GLY A 56 15.35 15.43 4.32
N VAL A 57 14.92 14.58 3.36
CA VAL A 57 15.24 13.15 3.36
C VAL A 57 16.60 12.89 2.71
N THR A 58 17.41 12.01 3.31
CA THR A 58 18.65 11.53 2.69
C THR A 58 18.32 10.37 1.76
N VAL A 59 18.51 10.56 0.46
CA VAL A 59 18.27 9.52 -0.56
C VAL A 59 19.60 8.89 -0.95
N VAL A 60 19.64 7.54 -0.97
CA VAL A 60 20.79 6.76 -1.45
C VAL A 60 20.30 5.80 -2.51
N THR A 61 20.77 5.93 -3.74
CA THR A 61 20.39 5.11 -4.88
C THR A 61 21.32 3.92 -5.10
N GLY A 62 20.94 3.00 -6.00
CA GLY A 62 21.74 1.81 -6.31
C GLY A 62 21.68 0.70 -5.27
N MET A 63 20.71 0.74 -4.34
CA MET A 63 20.49 -0.30 -3.36
C MET A 63 20.17 -1.63 -4.03
N ARG A 64 20.91 -2.68 -3.65
CA ARG A 64 20.69 -4.07 -4.05
C ARG A 64 20.52 -4.93 -2.80
N TRP A 65 19.88 -6.08 -2.94
CA TRP A 65 19.66 -7.00 -1.81
C TRP A 65 20.95 -7.37 -1.06
N ARG A 66 22.06 -7.55 -1.81
CA ARG A 66 23.39 -7.88 -1.21
C ARG A 66 24.03 -6.72 -0.46
N THR A 67 23.77 -5.48 -0.87
CA THR A 67 24.39 -4.28 -0.27
C THR A 67 23.59 -3.74 0.92
N LEU A 68 22.29 -4.05 1.02
CA LEU A 68 21.41 -3.52 2.07
C LEU A 68 21.96 -3.72 3.50
N PRO A 69 22.44 -4.91 3.93
CA PRO A 69 22.97 -5.06 5.28
C PRO A 69 24.19 -4.17 5.58
N ARG A 70 25.05 -3.94 4.57
CA ARG A 70 26.22 -3.04 4.71
C ARG A 70 25.77 -1.58 4.85
N LEU A 71 24.80 -1.14 4.04
CA LEU A 71 24.24 0.21 4.10
C LEU A 71 23.54 0.45 5.45
N VAL A 72 22.76 -0.51 5.94
CA VAL A 72 22.11 -0.43 7.25
C VAL A 72 23.17 -0.32 8.37
N ARG A 73 24.24 -1.13 8.32
CA ARG A 73 25.33 -1.08 9.32
C ARG A 73 26.05 0.27 9.29
N ALA A 74 26.36 0.79 8.09
CA ALA A 74 27.06 2.07 7.93
C ALA A 74 26.20 3.27 8.38
N ALA A 75 24.92 3.24 8.10
CA ALA A 75 23.98 4.29 8.49
C ALA A 75 23.63 4.27 9.98
N ALA A 76 23.81 3.11 10.66
CA ALA A 76 23.52 2.89 12.08
C ALA A 76 22.16 3.50 12.51
N PRO A 77 21.03 3.16 11.86
CA PRO A 77 19.72 3.72 12.21
C PRO A 77 19.21 3.13 13.52
N ASP A 78 18.35 3.88 14.21
CA ASP A 78 17.63 3.40 15.39
C ASP A 78 16.54 2.37 15.00
N ILE A 79 15.91 2.57 13.83
CA ILE A 79 14.84 1.72 13.30
C ILE A 79 15.08 1.41 11.81
N LEU A 80 14.83 0.16 11.42
CA LEU A 80 14.67 -0.25 10.03
C LEU A 80 13.18 -0.42 9.72
N PHE A 81 12.62 0.45 8.89
CA PHE A 81 11.22 0.40 8.51
C PHE A 81 11.02 -0.30 7.16
N CYS A 82 10.24 -1.39 7.16
CA CYS A 82 9.86 -2.17 5.99
C CYS A 82 8.45 -1.76 5.55
N ALA A 83 8.32 -0.96 4.50
CA ALA A 83 7.09 -0.29 4.11
C ALA A 83 6.00 -1.19 3.53
N GLY A 84 6.29 -2.45 3.21
CA GLY A 84 5.30 -3.36 2.63
C GLY A 84 5.75 -4.80 2.51
N ASN A 85 4.81 -5.69 2.26
CA ASN A 85 5.02 -7.15 2.21
C ASN A 85 6.06 -7.59 1.16
N SER A 86 6.14 -6.90 0.03
CA SER A 86 7.10 -7.21 -1.05
C SER A 86 8.55 -6.99 -0.64
N TYR A 87 8.78 -6.27 0.45
CA TYR A 87 10.10 -5.91 0.96
C TYR A 87 10.58 -6.77 2.13
N THR A 88 9.74 -7.67 2.66
CA THR A 88 10.05 -8.44 3.88
C THR A 88 11.20 -9.43 3.71
N ALA A 89 11.44 -9.94 2.50
CA ALA A 89 12.61 -10.78 2.21
C ALA A 89 13.94 -10.04 2.42
N LEU A 90 13.97 -8.74 2.07
CA LEU A 90 15.14 -7.88 2.32
C LEU A 90 15.35 -7.63 3.81
N ALA A 91 14.27 -7.46 4.58
CA ALA A 91 14.30 -7.34 6.03
C ALA A 91 14.86 -8.62 6.67
N ALA A 92 14.34 -9.80 6.26
CA ALA A 92 14.82 -11.09 6.74
C ALA A 92 16.32 -11.32 6.45
N TRP A 93 16.74 -11.00 5.21
CA TRP A 93 18.15 -11.07 4.82
C TRP A 93 19.02 -10.15 5.66
N THR A 94 18.57 -8.92 5.91
CA THR A 94 19.30 -7.95 6.74
C THR A 94 19.43 -8.45 8.17
N LYS A 95 18.34 -8.96 8.77
CA LYS A 95 18.36 -9.57 10.11
C LYS A 95 19.34 -10.74 10.20
N LEU A 96 19.31 -11.63 9.18
CA LEU A 96 20.22 -12.77 9.12
C LEU A 96 21.70 -12.33 9.07
N ARG A 97 22.01 -11.30 8.25
CA ARG A 97 23.40 -10.84 8.05
C ARG A 97 23.96 -10.01 9.21
N LEU A 98 23.11 -9.27 9.91
CA LEU A 98 23.51 -8.38 10.99
C LEU A 98 23.34 -9.01 12.38
N GLY A 99 22.50 -10.04 12.51
CA GLY A 99 22.25 -10.70 13.79
C GLY A 99 21.80 -9.72 14.87
N GLY A 100 22.47 -9.75 16.03
CA GLY A 100 22.22 -8.85 17.15
C GLY A 100 22.54 -7.37 16.88
N ALA A 101 23.38 -7.07 15.88
CA ALA A 101 23.68 -5.69 15.48
C ALA A 101 22.59 -5.09 14.56
N CYS A 102 21.57 -5.87 14.18
CA CYS A 102 20.45 -5.36 13.39
C CYS A 102 19.58 -4.43 14.23
N PRO A 103 19.24 -3.21 13.76
CA PRO A 103 18.26 -2.39 14.45
C PRO A 103 16.90 -3.10 14.53
N PRO A 104 16.00 -2.70 15.44
CA PRO A 104 14.63 -3.19 15.41
C PRO A 104 14.00 -2.99 14.03
N ILE A 105 13.31 -4.03 13.53
CA ILE A 105 12.64 -4.02 12.23
C ILE A 105 11.14 -3.90 12.45
N VAL A 106 10.55 -2.82 11.94
CA VAL A 106 9.11 -2.62 11.93
C VAL A 106 8.59 -2.85 10.51
N GLY A 107 7.72 -3.85 10.35
CA GLY A 107 7.06 -4.14 9.08
C GLY A 107 5.67 -3.53 9.00
N LYS A 108 5.28 -3.02 7.84
CA LYS A 108 3.89 -2.63 7.54
C LYS A 108 3.24 -3.68 6.64
N MET A 109 2.07 -4.16 7.04
CA MET A 109 1.26 -5.08 6.24
C MET A 109 0.48 -4.27 5.19
N SER A 110 0.95 -4.29 3.95
CA SER A 110 0.33 -3.54 2.84
C SER A 110 -0.68 -4.35 2.02
N ASN A 111 -0.61 -5.69 2.08
CA ASN A 111 -1.52 -6.60 1.39
C ASN A 111 -2.07 -7.65 2.34
N ALA A 112 -3.20 -8.26 1.99
CA ALA A 112 -3.75 -9.38 2.73
C ALA A 112 -2.74 -10.54 2.82
N PRO A 113 -2.68 -11.26 3.98
CA PRO A 113 -1.77 -12.39 4.14
C PRO A 113 -2.11 -13.57 3.21
N VAL A 114 -3.38 -13.72 2.86
CA VAL A 114 -3.84 -14.75 1.91
C VAL A 114 -4.09 -14.13 0.56
N ARG A 115 -3.49 -14.70 -0.48
CA ARG A 115 -3.67 -14.27 -1.87
C ARG A 115 -4.58 -15.25 -2.60
N ALA A 116 -5.66 -14.72 -3.17
CA ALA A 116 -6.65 -15.53 -3.90
C ALA A 116 -6.08 -16.11 -5.21
N ASP A 117 -5.13 -15.39 -5.83
CA ASP A 117 -4.49 -15.75 -7.11
C ASP A 117 -3.45 -16.90 -7.02
N HIS A 118 -3.10 -17.34 -5.81
CA HIS A 118 -2.16 -18.43 -5.61
C HIS A 118 -2.87 -19.82 -5.67
N GLY A 119 -2.36 -20.72 -6.46
CA GLY A 119 -2.73 -22.16 -6.39
C GLY A 119 -2.37 -22.78 -5.03
N GLN A 120 -2.94 -23.94 -4.70
CA GLN A 120 -2.80 -24.57 -3.37
C GLN A 120 -1.34 -24.75 -2.91
N ALA A 121 -0.45 -25.23 -3.81
CA ALA A 121 0.96 -25.40 -3.46
C ALA A 121 1.64 -24.07 -3.11
N MET A 122 1.41 -23.05 -3.91
CA MET A 122 1.96 -21.72 -3.68
C MET A 122 1.40 -21.08 -2.40
N ARG A 123 0.12 -21.32 -2.07
CA ARG A 123 -0.48 -20.86 -0.80
C ARG A 123 0.23 -21.48 0.41
N ARG A 124 0.59 -22.77 0.36
CA ARG A 124 1.35 -23.43 1.44
C ARG A 124 2.75 -22.86 1.59
N VAL A 125 3.47 -22.65 0.48
CA VAL A 125 4.80 -22.03 0.49
C VAL A 125 4.73 -20.61 1.03
N HIS A 126 3.75 -19.82 0.58
CA HIS A 126 3.54 -18.47 1.04
C HIS A 126 3.18 -18.41 2.55
N ALA A 127 2.30 -19.30 3.02
CA ALA A 127 1.94 -19.38 4.44
C ALA A 127 3.16 -19.76 5.30
N ALA A 128 3.99 -20.72 4.84
CA ALA A 128 5.24 -21.08 5.53
C ALA A 128 6.23 -19.92 5.57
N TRP A 129 6.29 -19.10 4.51
CA TRP A 129 7.08 -17.87 4.50
C TRP A 129 6.55 -16.85 5.49
N LEU A 130 5.24 -16.58 5.48
CA LEU A 130 4.61 -15.64 6.42
C LEU A 130 4.85 -16.04 7.89
N ALA A 131 4.75 -17.32 8.21
CA ALA A 131 4.99 -17.84 9.56
C ALA A 131 6.43 -17.58 10.09
N ARG A 132 7.39 -17.28 9.21
CA ARG A 132 8.77 -16.92 9.59
C ARG A 132 8.96 -15.45 9.97
N HIS A 133 7.99 -14.58 9.66
CA HIS A 133 8.11 -13.13 9.88
C HIS A 133 8.31 -12.78 11.35
N GLY A 134 7.67 -13.50 12.26
CA GLY A 134 7.86 -13.31 13.70
C GLY A 134 9.28 -13.56 14.21
N GLY A 135 10.14 -14.21 13.40
CA GLY A 135 11.56 -14.44 13.72
C GLY A 135 12.49 -13.29 13.33
N PHE A 136 12.06 -12.36 12.48
CA PHE A 136 12.91 -11.25 12.03
C PHE A 136 12.26 -9.86 12.16
N LEU A 137 10.93 -9.77 12.22
CA LEU A 137 10.24 -8.52 12.52
C LEU A 137 10.08 -8.36 14.04
N ASP A 138 10.46 -7.21 14.56
CA ASP A 138 10.28 -6.88 15.97
C ASP A 138 8.86 -6.39 16.25
N HIS A 139 8.22 -5.70 15.28
CA HIS A 139 6.83 -5.27 15.33
C HIS A 139 6.18 -5.22 13.94
N LEU A 140 4.87 -5.40 13.90
CA LEU A 140 4.05 -5.31 12.69
C LEU A 140 3.04 -4.17 12.83
N VAL A 141 2.82 -3.43 11.77
CA VAL A 141 1.73 -2.46 11.68
C VAL A 141 0.73 -2.92 10.63
N ALA A 142 -0.51 -3.13 11.06
CA ALA A 142 -1.68 -3.30 10.21
C ALA A 142 -2.35 -1.93 10.01
N MET A 143 -3.10 -1.78 8.93
CA MET A 143 -3.70 -0.49 8.57
C MET A 143 -5.16 -0.36 9.01
N THR A 144 -5.80 -1.47 9.38
CA THR A 144 -7.18 -1.53 9.92
C THR A 144 -7.30 -2.61 10.98
N PRO A 145 -8.28 -2.52 11.90
CA PRO A 145 -8.56 -3.56 12.89
C PRO A 145 -8.79 -4.94 12.25
N GLY A 146 -9.63 -5.03 11.22
CA GLY A 146 -9.95 -6.30 10.55
C GLY A 146 -8.78 -6.95 9.82
N THR A 147 -7.71 -6.19 9.49
CA THR A 147 -6.48 -6.75 8.93
C THR A 147 -5.45 -7.14 10.00
N ALA A 148 -5.56 -6.64 11.23
CA ALA A 148 -4.56 -6.84 12.26
C ALA A 148 -4.51 -8.28 12.80
N GLU A 149 -5.66 -8.85 13.17
CA GLU A 149 -5.70 -10.20 13.75
C GLU A 149 -5.31 -11.29 12.76
N PRO A 150 -5.83 -11.32 11.50
CA PRO A 150 -5.37 -12.27 10.50
C PRO A 150 -3.85 -12.16 10.23
N ALA A 151 -3.32 -10.94 10.20
CA ALA A 151 -1.88 -10.72 10.05
C ALA A 151 -1.10 -11.25 11.26
N ALA A 152 -1.54 -10.97 12.49
CA ALA A 152 -0.90 -11.44 13.71
C ALA A 152 -0.79 -12.97 13.74
N ARG A 153 -1.86 -13.66 13.37
CA ARG A 153 -1.88 -15.13 13.29
C ARG A 153 -0.98 -15.66 12.17
N ALA A 154 -1.15 -15.15 10.95
CA ALA A 154 -0.40 -15.63 9.80
C ALA A 154 1.12 -15.43 9.94
N LEU A 155 1.56 -14.34 10.57
CA LEU A 155 2.96 -14.00 10.76
C LEU A 155 3.54 -14.48 12.10
N ARG A 156 2.74 -15.14 12.96
CA ARG A 156 3.11 -15.55 14.32
C ARG A 156 3.62 -14.37 15.16
N MET A 157 2.88 -13.26 15.14
CA MET A 157 3.24 -12.01 15.79
C MET A 157 2.20 -11.53 16.81
N THR A 158 1.45 -12.45 17.42
CA THR A 158 0.47 -12.11 18.47
C THR A 158 1.12 -11.25 19.56
N GLY A 159 0.46 -10.16 19.97
CA GLY A 159 1.00 -9.18 20.93
C GLY A 159 2.05 -8.22 20.36
N ARG A 160 2.42 -8.34 19.08
CA ARG A 160 3.40 -7.48 18.42
C ARG A 160 2.81 -6.80 17.17
N VAL A 161 1.52 -6.49 17.18
CA VAL A 161 0.82 -5.82 16.08
C VAL A 161 0.14 -4.57 16.61
N SER A 162 0.30 -3.46 15.91
CA SER A 162 -0.42 -2.20 16.14
C SER A 162 -1.25 -1.86 14.91
N VAL A 163 -2.38 -1.18 15.12
CA VAL A 163 -3.19 -0.65 14.00
C VAL A 163 -2.86 0.82 13.82
N ILE A 164 -2.22 1.17 12.70
CA ILE A 164 -1.95 2.56 12.32
C ILE A 164 -2.35 2.71 10.85
N PRO A 165 -3.39 3.50 10.54
CA PRO A 165 -3.79 3.77 9.16
C PRO A 165 -2.67 4.39 8.33
N ASN A 166 -2.79 4.37 7.01
CA ASN A 166 -1.92 5.20 6.17
C ASN A 166 -2.23 6.69 6.39
N PRO A 167 -1.24 7.58 6.27
CA PRO A 167 -1.51 9.01 6.23
C PRO A 167 -2.46 9.35 5.08
N PRO A 168 -3.36 10.35 5.27
CA PRO A 168 -4.30 10.77 4.25
C PRO A 168 -3.58 11.25 2.97
N ALA A 169 -4.29 11.24 1.86
CA ALA A 169 -3.84 11.92 0.66
C ALA A 169 -3.78 13.43 0.95
N VAL A 170 -2.70 14.05 0.52
CA VAL A 170 -2.57 15.52 0.53
C VAL A 170 -2.72 15.96 -0.90
N ALA A 171 -3.60 16.94 -1.16
CA ALA A 171 -3.71 17.56 -2.46
C ALA A 171 -2.33 18.15 -2.83
N ILE A 172 -1.81 17.73 -3.96
CA ILE A 172 -0.58 18.32 -4.52
C ILE A 172 -1.06 19.51 -5.34
N GLY A 173 -1.00 20.71 -4.75
CA GLY A 173 -1.44 21.94 -5.41
C GLY A 173 -0.78 22.12 -6.78
N GLY A 174 -1.56 22.50 -7.79
CA GLY A 174 -1.09 22.74 -9.17
C GLY A 174 -1.26 21.56 -10.12
N GLY A 175 -1.89 20.47 -9.72
CA GLY A 175 -2.27 19.39 -10.63
C GLY A 175 -3.25 19.90 -11.67
N VAL A 176 -2.85 19.87 -12.96
CA VAL A 176 -3.78 20.12 -14.08
C VAL A 176 -4.84 19.03 -14.03
N ARG A 177 -6.11 19.42 -13.86
CA ARG A 177 -7.22 18.48 -14.04
C ARG A 177 -7.14 18.00 -15.49
N PRO A 178 -7.05 16.67 -15.73
CA PRO A 178 -7.17 16.20 -17.11
C PRO A 178 -8.49 16.70 -17.71
N ASP A 179 -8.52 16.91 -19.00
CA ASP A 179 -9.77 17.17 -19.73
C ASP A 179 -10.64 15.92 -19.62
N LEU A 180 -11.59 15.95 -18.71
CA LEU A 180 -12.47 14.83 -18.35
C LEU A 180 -13.91 15.17 -18.69
N PRO A 181 -14.73 14.17 -19.07
CA PRO A 181 -16.16 14.36 -19.25
C PRO A 181 -16.83 14.99 -18.02
N ASP A 182 -17.95 15.67 -18.22
CA ASP A 182 -18.71 16.30 -17.12
C ASP A 182 -19.21 15.26 -16.09
N ARG A 183 -19.54 14.07 -16.57
CA ARG A 183 -20.06 12.97 -15.75
C ARG A 183 -19.44 11.66 -16.20
N TYR A 184 -18.83 10.93 -15.31
CA TYR A 184 -18.11 9.70 -15.62
C TYR A 184 -18.01 8.75 -14.42
N ILE A 185 -17.79 7.47 -14.73
CA ILE A 185 -17.30 6.45 -13.77
C ILE A 185 -15.79 6.56 -13.72
N LEU A 186 -15.21 6.51 -12.52
CA LEU A 186 -13.77 6.63 -12.34
C LEU A 186 -13.15 5.34 -11.80
N GLY A 187 -12.12 4.86 -12.47
CA GLY A 187 -11.17 3.88 -11.93
C GLY A 187 -9.83 4.55 -11.60
N VAL A 188 -9.22 4.25 -10.46
CA VAL A 188 -7.88 4.77 -10.12
C VAL A 188 -6.99 3.65 -9.60
N GLY A 189 -5.88 3.40 -10.28
CA GLY A 189 -4.92 2.40 -9.87
C GLY A 189 -4.04 1.89 -11.01
N ARG A 190 -3.04 1.08 -10.67
CA ARG A 190 -2.16 0.49 -11.69
C ARG A 190 -2.96 -0.34 -12.70
N LEU A 191 -2.59 -0.30 -13.96
CA LEU A 191 -3.18 -1.15 -15.00
C LEU A 191 -2.53 -2.55 -14.91
N GLU A 192 -2.86 -3.28 -13.85
CA GLU A 192 -2.37 -4.64 -13.60
C GLU A 192 -3.52 -5.65 -13.56
N PRO A 193 -3.30 -6.92 -13.90
CA PRO A 193 -4.35 -7.94 -13.93
C PRO A 193 -5.15 -8.05 -12.63
N GLN A 194 -4.50 -7.82 -11.48
CA GLN A 194 -5.13 -7.81 -10.17
C GLN A 194 -6.31 -6.83 -10.05
N LYS A 195 -6.23 -5.69 -10.77
CA LYS A 195 -7.23 -4.61 -10.69
C LYS A 195 -8.50 -4.91 -11.47
N ARG A 196 -8.43 -5.90 -12.40
CA ARG A 196 -9.57 -6.37 -13.18
C ARG A 196 -10.34 -5.25 -13.87
N TRP A 197 -9.58 -4.28 -14.44
CA TRP A 197 -10.18 -3.22 -15.28
C TRP A 197 -10.92 -3.79 -16.49
N ASP A 198 -10.56 -4.99 -16.92
CA ASP A 198 -11.27 -5.76 -17.94
C ASP A 198 -12.75 -5.96 -17.60
N ARG A 199 -13.10 -6.24 -16.33
CA ARG A 199 -14.50 -6.37 -15.87
C ARG A 199 -15.23 -5.04 -15.94
N LEU A 200 -14.57 -3.96 -15.53
CA LEU A 200 -15.18 -2.62 -15.58
C LEU A 200 -15.44 -2.19 -17.02
N ILE A 201 -14.50 -2.41 -17.95
CA ILE A 201 -14.66 -2.14 -19.38
C ILE A 201 -15.79 -3.00 -19.97
N ALA A 202 -15.88 -4.29 -19.59
CA ALA A 202 -16.96 -5.18 -20.06
C ALA A 202 -18.37 -4.75 -19.59
N ALA A 203 -18.46 -4.04 -18.48
CA ALA A 203 -19.73 -3.49 -17.98
C ALA A 203 -20.23 -2.27 -18.79
N MET A 204 -19.33 -1.54 -19.47
CA MET A 204 -19.62 -0.25 -20.11
C MET A 204 -20.68 -0.26 -21.22
N PRO A 205 -20.89 -1.33 -22.02
CA PRO A 205 -21.98 -1.36 -22.99
C PRO A 205 -23.38 -1.20 -22.36
N ARG A 206 -23.51 -1.52 -21.08
CA ARG A 206 -24.78 -1.48 -20.32
C ARG A 206 -24.98 -0.18 -19.53
N LEU A 207 -23.98 0.72 -19.52
CA LEU A 207 -23.99 1.98 -18.77
C LEU A 207 -24.01 3.18 -19.70
N GLY A 208 -24.68 4.26 -19.32
CA GLY A 208 -24.95 5.43 -20.17
C GLY A 208 -23.89 6.53 -20.14
N VAL A 209 -22.79 6.39 -19.35
CA VAL A 209 -21.78 7.44 -19.13
C VAL A 209 -20.38 6.97 -19.52
N PRO A 210 -19.42 7.87 -19.77
CA PRO A 210 -18.02 7.51 -20.00
C PRO A 210 -17.36 6.85 -18.77
N LEU A 211 -16.30 6.07 -19.05
CA LEU A 211 -15.38 5.52 -18.08
C LEU A 211 -14.00 6.18 -18.22
N VAL A 212 -13.43 6.61 -17.12
CA VAL A 212 -12.05 7.09 -17.04
C VAL A 212 -11.27 6.18 -16.11
N ILE A 213 -10.11 5.66 -16.55
CA ILE A 213 -9.22 4.87 -15.69
C ILE A 213 -7.87 5.57 -15.61
N LEU A 214 -7.55 6.12 -14.44
CA LEU A 214 -6.29 6.80 -14.16
C LEU A 214 -5.24 5.80 -13.67
N GLY A 215 -4.17 5.65 -14.42
CA GLY A 215 -3.06 4.79 -14.05
C GLY A 215 -2.27 4.26 -15.24
N GLU A 216 -1.17 3.57 -14.91
CA GLU A 216 -0.29 2.89 -15.86
C GLU A 216 -0.03 1.46 -15.39
N GLY A 217 0.37 0.58 -16.31
CA GLY A 217 0.74 -0.77 -15.96
C GLY A 217 0.81 -1.74 -17.15
N SER A 218 1.18 -2.98 -16.83
CA SER A 218 1.46 -4.02 -17.82
C SER A 218 0.23 -4.44 -18.64
N ALA A 219 -0.99 -4.21 -18.16
CA ALA A 219 -2.21 -4.58 -18.83
C ALA A 219 -2.71 -3.54 -19.86
N ARG A 220 -2.06 -2.36 -20.00
CA ARG A 220 -2.55 -1.27 -20.87
C ARG A 220 -2.93 -1.75 -22.27
N ALA A 221 -2.02 -2.40 -22.98
CA ALA A 221 -2.26 -2.83 -24.36
C ALA A 221 -3.45 -3.80 -24.48
N ALA A 222 -3.61 -4.70 -23.49
CA ALA A 222 -4.74 -5.63 -23.47
C ALA A 222 -6.08 -4.92 -23.23
N LEU A 223 -6.09 -3.90 -22.35
CA LEU A 223 -7.28 -3.10 -22.06
C LEU A 223 -7.67 -2.23 -23.27
N GLU A 224 -6.72 -1.61 -23.95
CA GLU A 224 -6.94 -0.84 -25.18
C GLU A 224 -7.49 -1.72 -26.30
N ALA A 225 -6.97 -2.94 -26.46
CA ALA A 225 -7.50 -3.92 -27.41
C ALA A 225 -8.94 -4.32 -27.07
N GLN A 226 -9.29 -4.50 -25.79
CA GLN A 226 -10.65 -4.77 -25.35
C GLN A 226 -11.59 -3.60 -25.63
N VAL A 227 -11.16 -2.39 -25.36
CA VAL A 227 -11.93 -1.15 -25.67
C VAL A 227 -12.24 -1.07 -27.17
N ALA A 228 -11.25 -1.33 -28.02
CA ALA A 228 -11.44 -1.34 -29.47
C ALA A 228 -12.38 -2.46 -29.92
N ALA A 229 -12.22 -3.68 -29.40
CA ALA A 229 -13.06 -4.83 -29.74
C ALA A 229 -14.52 -4.64 -29.35
N LEU A 230 -14.81 -3.87 -28.29
CA LEU A 230 -16.15 -3.54 -27.84
C LEU A 230 -16.72 -2.26 -28.47
N GLY A 231 -15.98 -1.58 -29.35
CA GLY A 231 -16.39 -0.31 -29.97
C GLY A 231 -16.52 0.85 -28.98
N LEU A 232 -15.77 0.83 -27.87
CA LEU A 232 -15.90 1.77 -26.76
C LEU A 232 -14.90 2.93 -26.80
N ALA A 233 -14.15 3.12 -27.89
CA ALA A 233 -13.06 4.11 -27.96
C ALA A 233 -13.49 5.55 -27.64
N ALA A 234 -14.73 5.94 -27.97
CA ALA A 234 -15.28 7.26 -27.64
C ALA A 234 -15.74 7.40 -26.17
N ARG A 235 -15.83 6.31 -25.42
CA ARG A 235 -16.44 6.28 -24.08
C ARG A 235 -15.53 5.77 -22.97
N VAL A 236 -14.41 5.14 -23.30
CA VAL A 236 -13.44 4.62 -22.31
C VAL A 236 -12.12 5.32 -22.53
N HIS A 237 -11.68 6.05 -21.51
CA HIS A 237 -10.49 6.87 -21.55
C HIS A 237 -9.44 6.34 -20.59
N LEU A 238 -8.20 6.14 -21.08
CA LEU A 238 -7.04 5.69 -20.34
C LEU A 238 -5.93 6.78 -20.37
N PRO A 239 -6.14 7.94 -19.71
CA PRO A 239 -5.24 9.10 -19.86
C PRO A 239 -3.86 8.92 -19.21
N GLY A 240 -3.63 7.79 -18.53
CA GLY A 240 -2.35 7.50 -17.91
C GLY A 240 -2.31 7.85 -16.42
N HIS A 241 -1.08 7.96 -15.89
CA HIS A 241 -0.85 8.29 -14.49
C HIS A 241 -1.13 9.77 -14.21
N VAL A 242 -1.85 10.04 -13.13
CA VAL A 242 -2.11 11.40 -12.62
C VAL A 242 -1.50 11.52 -11.23
N ALA A 243 -0.72 12.57 -10.99
CA ALA A 243 -0.04 12.79 -9.72
C ALA A 243 -1.03 13.02 -8.57
N ASP A 244 -2.05 13.85 -8.79
CA ASP A 244 -3.13 14.12 -7.85
C ASP A 244 -4.49 13.68 -8.43
N PRO A 245 -5.03 12.52 -8.03
CA PRO A 245 -6.32 12.05 -8.51
C PRO A 245 -7.53 12.68 -7.79
N LEU A 246 -7.34 13.42 -6.70
CA LEU A 246 -8.45 13.96 -5.91
C LEU A 246 -9.40 14.88 -6.71
N PRO A 247 -8.91 15.79 -7.58
CA PRO A 247 -9.80 16.59 -8.42
C PRO A 247 -10.65 15.75 -9.38
N ALA A 248 -10.07 14.66 -9.94
CA ALA A 248 -10.81 13.73 -10.78
C ALA A 248 -11.83 12.92 -9.96
N MET A 249 -11.47 12.51 -8.72
CA MET A 249 -12.41 11.86 -7.82
C MET A 249 -13.58 12.79 -7.49
N ALA A 250 -13.32 14.05 -7.16
CA ALA A 250 -14.36 15.03 -6.83
C ALA A 250 -15.35 15.26 -7.98
N GLY A 251 -14.91 15.17 -9.23
CA GLY A 251 -15.76 15.32 -10.43
C GLY A 251 -16.47 14.03 -10.88
N ALA A 252 -16.06 12.86 -10.39
CA ALA A 252 -16.64 11.59 -10.79
C ALA A 252 -18.04 11.39 -10.19
N ALA A 253 -18.95 10.74 -10.93
CA ALA A 253 -20.23 10.33 -10.41
C ALA A 253 -20.08 9.20 -9.38
N VAL A 254 -19.18 8.23 -9.66
CA VAL A 254 -18.87 7.10 -8.79
C VAL A 254 -17.45 6.62 -9.05
N LEU A 255 -16.75 6.16 -8.00
CA LEU A 255 -15.48 5.47 -8.15
C LEU A 255 -15.70 3.96 -8.09
N ALA A 256 -15.15 3.23 -9.07
CA ALA A 256 -15.21 1.78 -9.17
C ALA A 256 -13.87 1.12 -8.76
N LEU A 257 -13.92 0.10 -7.91
CA LEU A 257 -12.81 -0.79 -7.56
C LEU A 257 -13.20 -2.23 -7.86
N THR A 258 -12.67 -2.80 -8.96
CA THR A 258 -13.02 -4.14 -9.44
C THR A 258 -12.00 -5.22 -9.12
N SER A 259 -11.05 -4.93 -8.24
CA SER A 259 -9.90 -5.77 -7.90
C SER A 259 -10.29 -7.18 -7.42
N ASP A 260 -9.48 -8.20 -7.77
CA ASP A 260 -9.62 -9.55 -7.22
C ASP A 260 -9.13 -9.65 -5.77
N PHE A 261 -8.13 -8.87 -5.38
CA PHE A 261 -7.63 -8.78 -4.01
C PHE A 261 -6.95 -7.44 -3.73
N GLU A 262 -7.09 -6.97 -2.50
CA GLU A 262 -6.44 -5.76 -1.98
C GLU A 262 -5.93 -5.99 -0.55
N GLY A 263 -5.04 -5.12 -0.09
CA GLY A 263 -4.76 -4.96 1.33
C GLY A 263 -5.79 -4.02 1.95
N VAL A 264 -5.46 -2.74 1.94
CA VAL A 264 -6.38 -1.65 2.28
C VAL A 264 -6.40 -0.69 1.11
N PRO A 265 -7.48 -0.67 0.31
CA PRO A 265 -7.57 0.17 -0.88
C PRO A 265 -7.73 1.65 -0.50
N GLY A 266 -6.62 2.39 -0.46
CA GLY A 266 -6.61 3.82 -0.09
C GLY A 266 -7.51 4.66 -1.00
N VAL A 267 -7.62 4.25 -2.26
CA VAL A 267 -8.43 4.94 -3.27
C VAL A 267 -9.91 5.09 -2.88
N LEU A 268 -10.48 4.12 -2.15
CA LEU A 268 -11.85 4.23 -1.63
C LEU A 268 -11.96 5.35 -0.58
N ARG A 269 -10.98 5.43 0.35
CA ARG A 269 -10.94 6.51 1.34
C ARG A 269 -10.70 7.87 0.71
N GLU A 270 -9.86 7.92 -0.31
CA GLU A 270 -9.59 9.14 -1.09
C GLU A 270 -10.87 9.62 -1.79
N ALA A 271 -11.63 8.75 -2.45
CA ALA A 271 -12.90 9.10 -3.08
C ALA A 271 -13.96 9.57 -2.07
N LEU A 272 -14.15 8.81 -0.99
CA LEU A 272 -15.10 9.17 0.06
C LEU A 272 -14.74 10.49 0.75
N SER A 273 -13.47 10.85 0.81
CA SER A 273 -13.04 12.12 1.42
C SER A 273 -13.44 13.36 0.63
N VAL A 274 -13.77 13.19 -0.64
CA VAL A 274 -14.30 14.26 -1.52
C VAL A 274 -15.79 14.06 -1.83
N GLY A 275 -16.48 13.19 -1.09
CA GLY A 275 -17.90 12.91 -1.26
C GLY A 275 -18.26 12.13 -2.52
N THR A 276 -17.34 11.36 -3.07
CA THR A 276 -17.61 10.50 -4.22
C THR A 276 -17.99 9.11 -3.75
N PRO A 277 -19.18 8.61 -4.09
CA PRO A 277 -19.63 7.27 -3.73
C PRO A 277 -18.74 6.22 -4.40
N VAL A 278 -18.70 5.03 -3.81
CA VAL A 278 -17.83 3.96 -4.29
C VAL A 278 -18.60 2.68 -4.59
N VAL A 279 -18.22 1.99 -5.66
CA VAL A 279 -18.63 0.61 -5.94
C VAL A 279 -17.37 -0.26 -5.90
N ALA A 280 -17.34 -1.23 -5.01
CA ALA A 280 -16.14 -2.04 -4.81
C ALA A 280 -16.48 -3.54 -4.77
N THR A 281 -15.63 -4.37 -5.37
CA THR A 281 -15.69 -5.82 -5.14
C THR A 281 -15.30 -6.16 -3.71
N ASP A 282 -15.89 -7.22 -3.14
CA ASP A 282 -15.52 -7.76 -1.81
C ASP A 282 -14.16 -8.48 -1.87
N CYS A 283 -13.12 -7.71 -2.19
CA CYS A 283 -11.77 -8.20 -2.44
C CYS A 283 -10.86 -8.16 -1.21
N SER A 284 -11.32 -7.57 -0.11
CA SER A 284 -10.60 -7.60 1.18
C SER A 284 -11.52 -7.18 2.34
N ARG A 285 -11.19 -7.63 3.55
CA ARG A 285 -11.90 -7.22 4.78
C ARG A 285 -11.91 -5.70 4.99
N ALA A 286 -10.89 -5.00 4.50
CA ALA A 286 -10.81 -3.55 4.62
C ALA A 286 -11.85 -2.84 3.73
N VAL A 287 -12.33 -3.44 2.66
CA VAL A 287 -13.42 -2.89 1.84
C VAL A 287 -14.68 -2.75 2.69
N ALA A 288 -15.07 -3.81 3.39
CA ALA A 288 -16.23 -3.78 4.28
C ALA A 288 -16.09 -2.76 5.43
N GLU A 289 -14.87 -2.57 5.96
CA GLU A 289 -14.62 -1.55 6.99
C GLU A 289 -14.67 -0.10 6.44
N ILE A 290 -14.34 0.10 5.17
CA ILE A 290 -14.35 1.42 4.53
C ILE A 290 -15.75 1.78 4.04
N VAL A 291 -16.49 0.82 3.47
CA VAL A 291 -17.80 0.99 2.81
C VAL A 291 -18.91 0.37 3.67
N GLY A 292 -18.71 0.26 4.99
CA GLY A 292 -19.65 -0.40 5.89
C GLY A 292 -21.00 0.31 6.06
N ASP A 293 -21.06 1.59 5.73
CA ASP A 293 -22.30 2.35 5.64
C ASP A 293 -22.82 2.33 4.18
N PRO A 294 -24.02 1.82 3.93
CA PRO A 294 -24.61 1.73 2.58
C PRO A 294 -24.82 3.10 1.91
N THR A 295 -24.82 4.19 2.68
CA THR A 295 -24.89 5.55 2.11
C THR A 295 -23.58 6.00 1.47
N LEU A 296 -22.46 5.28 1.68
CA LEU A 296 -21.16 5.60 1.12
C LEU A 296 -20.87 4.88 -0.19
N GLY A 297 -21.56 3.77 -0.46
CA GLY A 297 -21.27 2.95 -1.63
C GLY A 297 -21.89 1.56 -1.58
N THR A 298 -21.53 0.75 -2.56
CA THR A 298 -22.02 -0.63 -2.69
C THR A 298 -20.85 -1.60 -2.79
N ILE A 299 -20.92 -2.69 -2.02
CA ILE A 299 -19.97 -3.81 -2.13
C ILE A 299 -20.64 -4.92 -2.93
N VAL A 300 -19.95 -5.40 -3.97
CA VAL A 300 -20.45 -6.46 -4.85
C VAL A 300 -19.58 -7.72 -4.73
N ALA A 301 -20.17 -8.89 -4.87
CA ALA A 301 -19.42 -10.14 -4.83
C ALA A 301 -18.40 -10.22 -5.97
N LEU A 302 -17.28 -10.94 -5.73
CA LEU A 302 -16.27 -11.17 -6.75
C LEU A 302 -16.87 -11.92 -7.94
N GLY A 303 -16.76 -11.36 -9.14
CA GLY A 303 -17.25 -11.98 -10.38
C GLY A 303 -18.73 -11.77 -10.66
N ASP A 304 -19.48 -11.08 -9.82
CA ASP A 304 -20.89 -10.74 -10.07
C ASP A 304 -20.97 -9.47 -10.94
N GLU A 305 -20.94 -9.67 -12.26
CA GLU A 305 -21.01 -8.58 -13.22
C GLU A 305 -22.39 -7.91 -13.25
N ALA A 306 -23.46 -8.64 -12.95
CA ALA A 306 -24.81 -8.08 -12.93
C ALA A 306 -24.97 -7.12 -11.74
N ALA A 307 -24.52 -7.52 -10.56
CA ALA A 307 -24.51 -6.67 -9.38
C ALA A 307 -23.58 -5.46 -9.55
N LEU A 308 -22.43 -5.62 -10.23
CA LEU A 308 -21.53 -4.51 -10.53
C LEU A 308 -22.23 -3.45 -11.38
N VAL A 309 -22.90 -3.85 -12.46
CA VAL A 309 -23.62 -2.92 -13.35
C VAL A 309 -24.77 -2.25 -12.60
N ALA A 310 -25.60 -3.01 -11.87
CA ALA A 310 -26.70 -2.46 -11.10
C ALA A 310 -26.24 -1.46 -10.03
N ALA A 311 -25.14 -1.74 -9.34
CA ALA A 311 -24.56 -0.84 -8.35
C ALA A 311 -24.01 0.44 -9.00
N LEU A 312 -23.32 0.33 -10.13
CA LEU A 312 -22.84 1.50 -10.87
C LEU A 312 -23.99 2.37 -11.36
N ASP A 313 -25.02 1.76 -11.97
CA ASP A 313 -26.21 2.47 -12.49
C ASP A 313 -26.95 3.21 -11.35
N HIS A 314 -27.13 2.55 -10.20
CA HIS A 314 -27.70 3.17 -9.00
C HIS A 314 -26.94 4.46 -8.60
N TRP A 315 -25.61 4.38 -8.48
CA TRP A 315 -24.80 5.53 -8.05
C TRP A 315 -24.62 6.61 -9.12
N LEU A 316 -24.98 6.33 -10.37
CA LEU A 316 -25.09 7.39 -11.38
C LEU A 316 -26.24 8.35 -11.12
N ILE A 317 -27.28 7.97 -10.40
CA ILE A 317 -28.49 8.81 -10.15
C ILE A 317 -28.69 9.13 -8.66
N ALA A 318 -28.04 8.39 -7.76
CA ALA A 318 -28.16 8.61 -6.32
C ALA A 318 -27.44 9.89 -5.87
N ASP A 319 -27.86 10.41 -4.72
CA ASP A 319 -27.21 11.55 -4.08
C ASP A 319 -25.78 11.20 -3.62
N ARG A 320 -24.91 12.18 -3.69
CA ARG A 320 -23.52 12.02 -3.23
C ARG A 320 -23.47 11.95 -1.71
N PRO A 321 -22.63 11.06 -1.13
CA PRO A 321 -22.43 11.00 0.30
C PRO A 321 -21.75 12.27 0.84
N THR A 322 -22.00 12.57 2.11
CA THR A 322 -21.22 13.58 2.82
C THR A 322 -19.75 13.15 2.86
N PRO A 323 -18.79 14.05 2.60
CA PRO A 323 -17.37 13.72 2.65
C PRO A 323 -16.94 13.10 3.99
N VAL A 324 -16.26 11.96 3.93
CA VAL A 324 -15.77 11.24 5.10
C VAL A 324 -14.28 11.52 5.30
N PRO A 325 -13.86 12.13 6.42
CA PRO A 325 -12.46 12.42 6.68
C PRO A 325 -11.59 11.16 6.62
N GLN A 326 -10.45 11.24 5.93
CA GLN A 326 -9.50 10.12 5.89
C GLN A 326 -8.87 9.94 7.28
N PRO A 327 -8.79 8.69 7.80
CA PRO A 327 -8.06 8.43 9.04
C PRO A 327 -6.55 8.60 8.84
N GLY A 328 -5.80 8.72 9.93
CA GLY A 328 -4.34 8.65 9.90
C GLY A 328 -3.61 9.98 9.76
N ALA A 329 -4.27 11.10 10.01
CA ALA A 329 -3.59 12.40 10.11
C ALA A 329 -2.45 12.38 11.17
N ASP A 330 -2.61 11.59 12.21
CA ASP A 330 -1.66 11.35 13.30
C ASP A 330 -0.70 10.17 13.06
N SER A 331 -0.79 9.50 11.91
CA SER A 331 -0.06 8.25 11.67
C SER A 331 1.45 8.39 11.87
N ALA A 332 2.06 9.45 11.37
CA ALA A 332 3.50 9.65 11.55
C ALA A 332 3.89 9.75 13.03
N ALA A 333 3.11 10.46 13.85
CA ALA A 333 3.33 10.55 15.29
C ALA A 333 3.15 9.20 15.99
N ARG A 334 2.10 8.44 15.66
CA ARG A 334 1.86 7.10 16.21
C ARG A 334 2.98 6.11 15.85
N TYR A 335 3.56 6.23 14.66
CA TYR A 335 4.76 5.47 14.31
C TYR A 335 5.97 5.86 15.16
N LEU A 336 6.20 7.15 15.41
CA LEU A 336 7.29 7.62 16.27
C LEU A 336 7.12 7.11 17.70
N ASP A 337 5.92 7.15 18.26
CA ASP A 337 5.63 6.59 19.58
C ASP A 337 5.88 5.08 19.64
N LEU A 338 5.54 4.35 18.58
CA LEU A 338 5.85 2.93 18.46
C LEU A 338 7.37 2.69 18.41
N PHE A 339 8.08 3.45 17.60
CA PHE A 339 9.53 3.35 17.44
C PHE A 339 10.26 3.68 18.74
N ASP A 340 9.84 4.72 19.45
CA ASP A 340 10.38 5.09 20.75
C ASP A 340 10.27 3.96 21.78
N ARG A 341 9.11 3.27 21.81
CA ARG A 341 8.92 2.10 22.68
C ARG A 341 9.86 0.95 22.33
N LEU A 342 10.16 0.74 21.04
CA LEU A 342 11.04 -0.33 20.59
C LEU A 342 12.52 -0.03 20.87
N VAL A 343 12.93 1.23 20.69
CA VAL A 343 14.31 1.67 20.94
C VAL A 343 14.64 1.65 22.44
N ARG A 344 13.69 2.01 23.31
CA ARG A 344 13.87 2.01 24.77
C ARG A 344 13.83 0.62 25.40
N ARG A 345 13.34 -0.41 24.70
CA ARG A 345 13.35 -1.78 25.23
C ARG A 345 14.79 -2.28 25.35
N PRO A 346 15.21 -2.80 26.52
CA PRO A 346 16.52 -3.44 26.66
C PRO A 346 16.63 -4.57 25.62
N ARG A 347 17.67 -4.55 24.82
CA ARG A 347 17.94 -5.68 23.93
C ARG A 347 18.36 -6.86 24.78
N PRO A 348 17.82 -8.08 24.58
CA PRO A 348 18.35 -9.25 25.25
C PRO A 348 19.85 -9.36 24.94
N PRO A 349 20.67 -9.71 25.92
CA PRO A 349 22.12 -9.85 25.72
C PRO A 349 22.37 -10.83 24.55
N VAL A 350 23.26 -10.44 23.66
CA VAL A 350 23.72 -11.32 22.57
C VAL A 350 24.54 -12.42 23.26
N LEU A 351 23.93 -13.60 23.46
CA LEU A 351 24.71 -14.75 23.92
C LEU A 351 25.81 -15.02 22.89
N PRO A 352 27.08 -15.07 23.32
CA PRO A 352 28.18 -15.43 22.43
C PRO A 352 27.86 -16.81 21.81
N ARG A 353 28.02 -16.95 20.49
CA ARG A 353 27.96 -18.26 19.86
C ARG A 353 28.94 -19.17 20.57
N ALA A 354 28.45 -20.29 21.11
CA ALA A 354 29.32 -21.32 21.66
C ALA A 354 30.41 -21.64 20.63
N PRO A 355 31.69 -21.70 21.05
CA PRO A 355 32.78 -22.08 20.15
C PRO A 355 32.45 -23.46 19.58
N ASN A 356 32.57 -23.59 18.24
CA ASN A 356 32.50 -24.89 17.58
C ASN A 356 33.48 -25.84 18.27
N CYS A 357 32.97 -26.76 19.09
CA CYS A 357 33.78 -27.89 19.56
C CYS A 357 34.22 -28.68 18.33
N ALA A 358 35.45 -28.47 17.92
CA ALA A 358 36.12 -29.32 16.95
C ALA A 358 36.03 -30.76 17.46
N ARG A 359 35.32 -31.62 16.75
CA ARG A 359 35.38 -33.08 17.02
C ARG A 359 36.82 -33.51 16.81
N VAL A 360 37.53 -33.76 17.90
CA VAL A 360 38.76 -34.52 17.87
C VAL A 360 38.39 -35.93 17.44
N ARG A 361 38.81 -36.35 16.24
CA ARG A 361 38.75 -37.75 15.82
C ARG A 361 39.87 -38.47 16.55
N SER A 362 39.52 -39.38 17.42
CA SER A 362 40.34 -40.49 17.89
C SER A 362 40.32 -41.65 16.90
#